data_6f31e3c7db7deee941add7767830cfd2
#
_entry.id   6f31e3c7db7deee941add7767830cfd2
#
_cell.length_a   1.000
_cell.length_b   1.000
_cell.length_c   1.000
_cell.angle_alpha   90.00
_cell.angle_beta   90.00
_cell.angle_gamma   90.00
#
_symmetry.space_group_name_H-M   'P 1'
#
loop_
_entity.id
_entity.type
_entity.pdbx_description
1 polymer ?
#
loop_
_entity_poly.entity_id
_entity_poly.type
_entity_poly.pdbx_seq_one_letter_code
_entity_poly.pdbx_strand_id
1 'polypeptide(L)'
;MTAKERYVHNFETMKQGNVLGAALSTGMGAAFTGERVYVGIVTKKKGTGSKAHYHLDETFNYVLKGALKVVMDGEEFIVPTGALLHIPPKVVHTAVASDDGDAVYLVCRDTTSDGSGKPTTVEV
;
A
#
# COMPACT_ATOMS: atom_id res chain seq x y z
N MET A 1 -8.44 -19.33 -22.07
CA MET A 1 -7.51 -18.36 -21.49
C MET A 1 -6.09 -18.79 -21.74
N THR A 2 -5.27 -17.94 -22.32
CA THR A 2 -3.85 -18.21 -22.54
C THR A 2 -3.06 -18.13 -21.23
N ALA A 3 -1.84 -18.66 -21.24
CA ALA A 3 -0.95 -18.53 -20.08
C ALA A 3 -0.66 -17.05 -19.77
N LYS A 4 -0.47 -16.22 -20.80
CA LYS A 4 -0.24 -14.79 -20.62
C LYS A 4 -1.45 -14.13 -19.93
N GLU A 5 -2.66 -14.40 -20.36
CA GLU A 5 -3.87 -13.83 -19.74
C GLU A 5 -4.06 -14.27 -18.28
N ARG A 6 -3.61 -15.48 -17.96
CA ARG A 6 -3.72 -16.05 -16.61
C ARG A 6 -2.68 -15.50 -15.64
N TYR A 7 -1.46 -15.27 -16.11
CA TYR A 7 -0.32 -15.01 -15.23
C TYR A 7 0.24 -13.59 -15.32
N VAL A 8 -0.08 -12.83 -16.37
CA VAL A 8 0.40 -11.45 -16.52
C VAL A 8 -0.74 -10.49 -16.21
N HIS A 9 -0.51 -9.61 -15.23
CA HIS A 9 -1.48 -8.63 -14.77
C HIS A 9 -0.91 -7.23 -14.96
N ASN A 10 -1.51 -6.45 -15.85
CA ASN A 10 -1.06 -5.10 -16.15
C ASN A 10 -1.87 -4.11 -15.31
N PHE A 11 -1.24 -3.51 -14.30
CA PHE A 11 -1.92 -2.58 -13.41
C PHE A 11 -2.40 -1.31 -14.10
N GLU A 12 -1.78 -0.93 -15.22
CA GLU A 12 -2.23 0.25 -15.99
C GLU A 12 -3.56 0.04 -16.69
N THR A 13 -3.90 -1.19 -17.04
CA THR A 13 -5.16 -1.54 -17.72
C THR A 13 -6.21 -2.12 -16.78
N MET A 14 -5.86 -2.43 -15.55
CA MET A 14 -6.81 -2.89 -14.54
C MET A 14 -7.68 -1.73 -14.05
N LYS A 15 -8.86 -2.06 -13.54
CA LYS A 15 -9.74 -1.06 -12.93
C LYS A 15 -9.03 -0.40 -11.74
N GLN A 16 -8.95 0.94 -11.77
CA GLN A 16 -8.40 1.72 -10.69
C GLN A 16 -9.44 1.98 -9.60
N GLY A 17 -9.01 1.97 -8.35
CA GLY A 17 -9.88 2.24 -7.22
C GLY A 17 -9.10 2.61 -5.98
N ASN A 18 -9.82 2.95 -4.91
CA ASN A 18 -9.21 3.20 -3.62
C ASN A 18 -8.80 1.88 -2.99
N VAL A 19 -7.52 1.74 -2.64
CA VAL A 19 -6.96 0.45 -2.23
C VAL A 19 -7.18 0.12 -0.75
N LEU A 20 -7.49 1.12 0.08
CA LEU A 20 -7.67 0.94 1.52
C LEU A 20 -9.08 1.30 2.02
N GLY A 21 -9.87 1.94 1.17
CA GLY A 21 -11.15 2.55 1.53
C GLY A 21 -11.03 4.06 1.67
N ALA A 22 -11.95 4.80 1.04
CA ALA A 22 -11.89 6.26 0.95
C ALA A 22 -11.97 6.95 2.33
N ALA A 23 -12.61 6.32 3.31
CA ALA A 23 -12.68 6.86 4.68
C ALA A 23 -11.33 6.83 5.40
N LEU A 24 -10.41 5.94 5.00
CA LEU A 24 -9.12 5.72 5.65
C LEU A 24 -7.96 6.33 4.88
N SER A 25 -7.98 6.30 3.56
CA SER A 25 -6.84 6.68 2.74
C SER A 25 -7.27 7.30 1.41
N THR A 26 -6.41 8.16 0.87
CA THR A 26 -6.55 8.74 -0.48
C THR A 26 -5.88 7.86 -1.55
N GLY A 27 -5.24 6.77 -1.17
CA GLY A 27 -4.48 5.92 -2.10
C GLY A 27 -5.34 5.32 -3.20
N MET A 28 -4.99 5.59 -4.46
CA MET A 28 -5.67 5.10 -5.66
C MET A 28 -4.75 4.21 -6.46
N GLY A 29 -5.27 3.12 -6.99
CA GLY A 29 -4.47 2.23 -7.81
C GLY A 29 -5.19 0.95 -8.17
N ALA A 30 -4.41 -0.06 -8.49
CA ALA A 30 -4.88 -1.40 -8.79
C ALA A 30 -4.05 -2.42 -8.02
N ALA A 31 -4.67 -3.56 -7.73
CA ALA A 31 -4.00 -4.63 -7.01
C ALA A 31 -4.46 -6.00 -7.51
N PHE A 32 -3.61 -6.98 -7.30
CA PHE A 32 -3.90 -8.39 -7.57
C PHE A 32 -3.69 -9.20 -6.31
N THR A 33 -4.66 -10.02 -5.97
CA THR A 33 -4.58 -10.93 -4.82
C THR A 33 -4.33 -12.33 -5.32
N GLY A 34 -3.16 -12.89 -4.99
CA GLY A 34 -2.82 -14.27 -5.24
C GLY A 34 -3.31 -15.18 -4.12
N GLU A 35 -2.72 -16.36 -4.00
CA GLU A 35 -3.08 -17.32 -2.96
C GLU A 35 -2.64 -16.84 -1.57
N ARG A 36 -1.48 -16.20 -1.47
CA ARG A 36 -0.86 -15.81 -0.18
C ARG A 36 -0.34 -14.39 -0.16
N VAL A 37 -0.33 -13.72 -1.30
CA VAL A 37 0.30 -12.41 -1.46
C VAL A 37 -0.63 -11.49 -2.23
N TYR A 38 -0.75 -10.29 -1.73
CA TYR A 38 -1.42 -9.17 -2.36
C TYR A 38 -0.37 -8.19 -2.85
N VAL A 39 -0.44 -7.76 -4.10
CA VAL A 39 0.50 -6.81 -4.71
C VAL A 39 -0.28 -5.73 -5.44
N GLY A 40 0.10 -4.49 -5.24
CA GLY A 40 -0.55 -3.37 -5.92
C GLY A 40 0.41 -2.24 -6.22
N ILE A 41 -0.02 -1.35 -7.10
CA ILE A 41 0.62 -0.06 -7.35
C ILE A 41 -0.36 1.02 -6.93
N VAL A 42 0.10 1.93 -6.06
CA VAL A 42 -0.74 2.93 -5.42
C VAL A 42 -0.16 4.30 -5.64
N THR A 43 -1.03 5.26 -5.96
CA THR A 43 -0.69 6.68 -6.02
C THR A 43 -1.42 7.43 -4.92
N LYS A 44 -0.70 8.25 -4.18
CA LYS A 44 -1.24 9.21 -3.23
C LYS A 44 -0.92 10.62 -3.71
N LYS A 45 -1.91 11.48 -3.71
CA LYS A 45 -1.75 12.89 -4.09
C LYS A 45 -0.91 13.61 -3.03
N LYS A 46 -0.11 14.57 -3.50
CA LYS A 46 0.72 15.44 -2.67
C LYS A 46 0.03 15.83 -1.35
N GLY A 47 0.71 15.60 -0.25
CA GLY A 47 0.26 15.98 1.09
C GLY A 47 -0.91 15.17 1.65
N THR A 48 -1.38 14.14 0.93
CA THR A 48 -2.49 13.30 1.37
C THR A 48 -2.07 11.86 1.55
N GLY A 49 -2.89 11.06 2.21
CA GLY A 49 -2.61 9.65 2.40
C GLY A 49 -3.53 9.00 3.43
N SER A 50 -2.98 8.13 4.24
CA SER A 50 -3.75 7.34 5.17
C SER A 50 -3.83 7.99 6.56
N LYS A 51 -4.97 7.79 7.21
CA LYS A 51 -5.14 8.04 8.65
C LYS A 51 -4.41 6.94 9.44
N ALA A 52 -4.28 7.15 10.75
CA ALA A 52 -3.67 6.17 11.63
C ALA A 52 -4.40 4.83 11.58
N HIS A 53 -3.66 3.77 11.34
CA HIS A 53 -4.18 2.40 11.23
C HIS A 53 -3.06 1.39 11.48
N TYR A 54 -3.44 0.13 11.61
CA TYR A 54 -2.49 -0.97 11.60
C TYR A 54 -3.03 -2.10 10.74
N HIS A 55 -2.14 -3.00 10.36
CA HIS A 55 -2.49 -4.21 9.60
C HIS A 55 -2.32 -5.45 10.47
N LEU A 56 -3.12 -6.47 10.23
CA LEU A 56 -2.88 -7.79 10.82
C LEU A 56 -1.79 -8.54 10.05
N ASP A 57 -1.58 -8.16 8.80
CA ASP A 57 -0.57 -8.73 7.89
C ASP A 57 0.73 -7.93 7.94
N GLU A 58 1.79 -8.55 7.45
CA GLU A 58 3.05 -7.88 7.16
C GLU A 58 2.94 -7.11 5.84
N THR A 59 3.46 -5.89 5.81
CA THR A 59 3.37 -5.02 4.64
C THR A 59 4.74 -4.49 4.24
N PHE A 60 4.99 -4.44 2.93
CA PHE A 60 6.14 -3.78 2.34
C PHE A 60 5.66 -2.72 1.35
N ASN A 61 6.21 -1.52 1.44
CA ASN A 61 5.97 -0.44 0.47
C ASN A 61 7.30 -0.02 -0.15
N TYR A 62 7.43 -0.20 -1.45
CA TYR A 62 8.60 0.24 -2.20
C TYR A 62 8.26 1.50 -2.98
N VAL A 63 8.93 2.62 -2.69
CA VAL A 63 8.61 3.91 -3.31
C VAL A 63 9.21 3.99 -4.70
N LEU A 64 8.35 4.10 -5.70
CA LEU A 64 8.72 4.17 -7.12
C LEU A 64 8.91 5.61 -7.60
N LYS A 65 8.13 6.55 -7.03
CA LYS A 65 8.17 7.96 -7.39
C LYS A 65 7.76 8.81 -6.20
N GLY A 66 8.39 9.97 -6.04
CA GLY A 66 8.11 10.86 -4.92
C GLY A 66 8.66 10.30 -3.61
N ALA A 67 8.00 10.63 -2.51
CA ALA A 67 8.38 10.18 -1.18
C ALA A 67 7.15 10.03 -0.29
N LEU A 68 7.21 9.13 0.68
CA LEU A 68 6.21 9.01 1.73
C LEU A 68 6.73 9.66 3.01
N LYS A 69 5.88 10.42 3.67
CA LYS A 69 6.09 10.88 5.04
C LYS A 69 5.32 9.95 5.95
N VAL A 70 6.03 9.30 6.86
CA VAL A 70 5.50 8.21 7.69
C VAL A 70 5.66 8.57 9.16
N VAL A 71 4.62 8.30 9.94
CA VAL A 71 4.71 8.31 11.41
C VAL A 71 4.52 6.87 11.87
N MET A 72 5.51 6.35 12.58
CA MET A 72 5.54 4.97 13.06
C MET A 72 6.40 4.90 14.31
N ASP A 73 5.92 4.18 15.33
CA ASP A 73 6.59 4.09 16.63
C ASP A 73 6.92 5.46 17.25
N GLY A 74 6.03 6.44 17.06
CA GLY A 74 6.21 7.79 17.61
C GLY A 74 7.23 8.64 16.86
N GLU A 75 7.79 8.16 15.76
CA GLU A 75 8.76 8.89 14.95
C GLU A 75 8.19 9.27 13.59
N GLU A 76 8.51 10.47 13.12
CA GLU A 76 8.20 10.91 11.77
C GLU A 76 9.48 10.82 10.92
N PHE A 77 9.35 10.22 9.74
CA PHE A 77 10.48 10.10 8.82
C PHE A 77 10.00 10.04 7.37
N ILE A 78 10.94 10.27 6.46
CA ILE A 78 10.71 10.23 5.01
C ILE A 78 11.22 8.90 4.45
N VAL A 79 10.40 8.28 3.60
CA VAL A 79 10.78 7.13 2.79
C VAL A 79 10.91 7.63 1.36
N PRO A 80 12.15 7.83 0.85
CA PRO A 80 12.37 8.40 -0.48
C PRO A 80 12.19 7.36 -1.58
N THR A 81 12.17 7.84 -2.82
CA THR A 81 12.22 6.97 -4.01
C THR A 81 13.39 5.98 -3.90
N GLY A 82 13.12 4.71 -4.18
CA GLY A 82 14.11 3.64 -4.13
C GLY A 82 14.27 3.00 -2.76
N ALA A 83 13.56 3.49 -1.74
CA ALA A 83 13.59 2.91 -0.40
C ALA A 83 12.39 2.00 -0.15
N LEU A 84 12.60 0.99 0.68
CA LEU A 84 11.59 0.05 1.12
C LEU A 84 11.17 0.36 2.55
N LEU A 85 9.87 0.55 2.77
CA LEU A 85 9.28 0.64 4.09
C LEU A 85 8.76 -0.74 4.50
N HIS A 86 9.25 -1.27 5.59
CA HIS A 86 8.74 -2.50 6.19
C HIS A 86 7.82 -2.14 7.35
N ILE A 87 6.57 -2.59 7.27
CA ILE A 87 5.56 -2.39 8.32
C ILE A 87 5.22 -3.75 8.91
N PRO A 88 5.75 -4.08 10.10
CA PRO A 88 5.38 -5.33 10.78
C PRO A 88 3.90 -5.35 11.14
N PRO A 89 3.33 -6.55 11.38
CA PRO A 89 1.94 -6.65 11.85
C PRO A 89 1.69 -5.83 13.11
N LYS A 90 0.52 -5.19 13.17
CA LYS A 90 -0.01 -4.47 14.33
C LYS A 90 0.73 -3.18 14.70
N VAL A 91 1.67 -2.71 13.89
CA VAL A 91 2.31 -1.42 14.13
C VAL A 91 1.44 -0.30 13.60
N VAL A 92 0.99 0.58 14.48
CA VAL A 92 0.17 1.75 14.13
C VAL A 92 1.02 2.74 13.35
N HIS A 93 0.51 3.19 12.20
CA HIS A 93 1.24 4.12 11.34
C HIS A 93 0.31 5.00 10.53
N THR A 94 0.86 6.11 10.03
CA THR A 94 0.29 6.92 8.96
C THR A 94 1.31 6.98 7.82
N ALA A 95 0.84 7.10 6.59
CA ALA A 95 1.73 7.28 5.45
C ALA A 95 1.04 8.22 4.46
N VAL A 96 1.65 9.37 4.21
CA VAL A 96 1.14 10.39 3.29
C VAL A 96 2.20 10.69 2.24
N ALA A 97 1.76 11.11 1.04
CA ALA A 97 2.69 11.67 0.06
C ALA A 97 3.29 12.96 0.63
N SER A 98 4.60 13.13 0.48
CA SER A 98 5.27 14.32 1.01
C SER A 98 4.78 15.60 0.32
N ASP A 99 5.11 16.75 0.90
CA ASP A 99 4.70 18.05 0.36
C ASP A 99 5.37 18.40 -0.97
N ASP A 100 6.33 17.60 -1.41
CA ASP A 100 7.08 17.82 -2.67
C ASP A 100 6.33 17.32 -3.90
N GLY A 101 5.34 16.45 -3.76
CA GLY A 101 4.59 15.94 -4.89
C GLY A 101 3.84 14.64 -4.59
N ASP A 102 3.20 14.10 -5.62
CA ASP A 102 2.52 12.82 -5.54
C ASP A 102 3.52 11.70 -5.28
N ALA A 103 3.11 10.66 -4.56
CA ALA A 103 3.91 9.46 -4.34
C ALA A 103 3.29 8.27 -5.04
N VAL A 104 4.13 7.45 -5.67
CA VAL A 104 3.75 6.18 -6.27
C VAL A 104 4.58 5.09 -5.62
N TYR A 105 3.92 4.05 -5.13
CA TYR A 105 4.63 2.95 -4.50
C TYR A 105 4.00 1.60 -4.83
N LEU A 106 4.84 0.57 -4.81
CA LEU A 106 4.39 -0.82 -4.87
C LEU A 106 4.13 -1.27 -3.44
N VAL A 107 2.95 -1.83 -3.22
CA VAL A 107 2.59 -2.45 -1.94
C VAL A 107 2.57 -3.97 -2.09
N CYS A 108 3.14 -4.66 -1.12
CA CYS A 108 3.10 -6.12 -1.03
C CYS A 108 2.65 -6.48 0.39
N ARG A 109 1.62 -7.31 0.49
CA ARG A 109 1.04 -7.71 1.78
C ARG A 109 0.76 -9.20 1.77
N ASP A 110 0.88 -9.87 2.92
CA ASP A 110 0.44 -11.25 3.01
C ASP A 110 -1.08 -11.32 3.21
N THR A 111 -1.69 -12.42 2.82
CA THR A 111 -3.15 -12.63 2.87
C THR A 111 -3.54 -13.73 3.84
N THR A 112 -2.63 -14.19 4.69
CA THR A 112 -2.83 -15.38 5.52
C THR A 112 -3.07 -15.07 7.00
N SER A 113 -3.04 -13.79 7.38
CA SER A 113 -2.97 -13.38 8.79
C SER A 113 -4.25 -13.67 9.59
N ASP A 114 -5.41 -13.64 8.94
CA ASP A 114 -6.71 -13.83 9.60
C ASP A 114 -7.59 -14.90 8.95
N GLY A 115 -7.07 -15.64 7.98
CA GLY A 115 -7.82 -16.67 7.27
C GLY A 115 -8.80 -16.16 6.22
N SER A 116 -8.89 -14.85 6.00
CA SER A 116 -9.82 -14.26 5.02
C SER A 116 -9.36 -14.42 3.56
N GLY A 117 -8.08 -14.70 3.33
CA GLY A 117 -7.48 -14.75 2.00
C GLY A 117 -7.19 -13.38 1.41
N LYS A 118 -7.22 -12.33 2.20
CA LYS A 118 -6.91 -10.95 1.80
C LYS A 118 -6.26 -10.18 2.94
N PRO A 119 -5.57 -9.05 2.64
CA PRO A 119 -4.97 -8.22 3.68
C PRO A 119 -6.04 -7.61 4.57
N THR A 120 -5.71 -7.40 5.84
CA THR A 120 -6.66 -6.85 6.83
C THR A 120 -6.10 -5.56 7.43
N THR A 121 -6.88 -4.48 7.37
CA THR A 121 -6.54 -3.18 7.90
C THR A 121 -7.53 -2.78 8.99
N VAL A 122 -7.01 -2.23 10.10
CA VAL A 122 -7.82 -1.77 11.23
C VAL A 122 -7.54 -0.30 11.49
N GLU A 123 -8.60 0.53 11.44
CA GLU A 123 -8.50 1.95 11.75
C GLU A 123 -8.37 2.15 13.26
N VAL A 124 -7.54 3.08 13.64
CA VAL A 124 -7.32 3.44 15.05
C VAL A 124 -8.22 4.62 15.44
#